data_3384a6b64643f0271391768286c73a86
#
_entry.id   3384a6b64643f0271391768286c73a86
#
_cell.length_a   1.000
_cell.length_b   1.000
_cell.length_c   1.000
_cell.angle_alpha   90.00
_cell.angle_beta   90.00
_cell.angle_gamma   90.00
#
_symmetry.space_group_name_H-M   'P 1'
#
loop_
_entity.id
_entity.type
_entity.pdbx_description
1 polymer ?
#
loop_
_entity_poly.entity_id
_entity_poly.type
_entity_poly.pdbx_seq_one_letter_code
_entity_poly.pdbx_strand_id
1 'polypeptide(L)'
;MNSCQQYFSVCVLALLTQAAFAKDAAGPAILSAAPGHGGAVTCTDSTIIGNVDSTGLPASIVQTSCTISGSVLAPVSTGVLTDFNSAYDSLALTPCDQVQTGTLAGVTLSPGVYCFDAAATLTGLLTLNGPSNGTWLFKVGTSGTGALTGTNFSMAMANGGTACNVTWWVAQAATMTTSNFLGTIYAGAAITDTGGTFSGNALAKAAVTLTGASLTGCDSGGATAKQGCNQGVGNGPEACDPGNSNQGNPLRSNDERGGVPGNPGRKGGNK
;
A
#
# COMPACT_ATOMS: atom_id res chain seq x y z
N MET A 1 -32.65 -13.38 -18.55
CA MET A 1 -32.54 -12.53 -17.33
C MET A 1 -31.65 -13.29 -16.38
N ASN A 2 -30.44 -12.83 -16.09
CA ASN A 2 -29.52 -13.16 -14.99
C ASN A 2 -28.04 -13.18 -15.40
N SER A 3 -27.62 -12.23 -16.22
CA SER A 3 -26.18 -12.11 -16.54
C SER A 3 -25.52 -10.82 -16.02
N CYS A 4 -26.28 -9.97 -15.33
CA CYS A 4 -25.81 -8.63 -14.91
C CYS A 4 -25.45 -8.53 -13.43
N GLN A 5 -25.72 -9.54 -12.63
CA GLN A 5 -25.51 -9.48 -11.18
C GLN A 5 -24.13 -9.98 -10.73
N GLN A 6 -23.45 -10.79 -11.53
CA GLN A 6 -22.10 -11.29 -11.20
C GLN A 6 -20.96 -10.29 -11.49
N TYR A 7 -21.18 -9.32 -12.37
CA TYR A 7 -20.15 -8.32 -12.71
C TYR A 7 -20.12 -7.11 -11.77
N PHE A 8 -21.17 -6.87 -10.98
CA PHE A 8 -21.21 -5.73 -10.06
C PHE A 8 -20.28 -5.87 -8.86
N SER A 9 -20.04 -7.08 -8.36
CA SER A 9 -19.21 -7.32 -7.18
C SER A 9 -17.71 -7.12 -7.46
N VAL A 10 -17.26 -7.47 -8.67
CA VAL A 10 -15.85 -7.35 -9.07
C VAL A 10 -15.46 -5.89 -9.39
N CYS A 11 -16.39 -5.10 -9.95
CA CYS A 11 -16.12 -3.68 -10.26
C CYS A 11 -16.03 -2.80 -9.01
N VAL A 12 -16.75 -3.13 -7.93
CA VAL A 12 -16.74 -2.34 -6.69
C VAL A 12 -15.43 -2.54 -5.92
N LEU A 13 -14.85 -3.74 -5.94
CA LEU A 13 -13.59 -4.01 -5.25
C LEU A 13 -12.38 -3.31 -5.92
N ALA A 14 -12.36 -3.24 -7.25
CA ALA A 14 -11.29 -2.56 -7.99
C ALA A 14 -11.29 -1.03 -7.79
N LEU A 15 -12.45 -0.43 -7.46
CA LEU A 15 -12.59 1.00 -7.23
C LEU A 15 -12.26 1.41 -5.78
N LEU A 16 -12.39 0.51 -4.82
CA LEU A 16 -12.19 0.84 -3.39
C LEU A 16 -10.72 0.86 -2.97
N THR A 17 -9.85 0.12 -3.65
CA THR A 17 -8.43 0.07 -3.30
C THR A 17 -7.61 1.26 -3.79
N GLN A 18 -8.11 2.05 -4.75
CA GLN A 18 -7.40 3.20 -5.30
C GLN A 18 -7.79 4.55 -4.68
N ALA A 19 -8.87 4.63 -3.93
CA ALA A 19 -9.37 5.91 -3.42
C ALA A 19 -8.75 6.36 -2.10
N ALA A 20 -8.12 5.46 -1.33
CA ALA A 20 -7.73 5.75 0.05
C ALA A 20 -6.50 6.68 0.19
N PHE A 21 -5.61 6.73 -0.79
CA PHE A 21 -4.35 7.48 -0.67
C PHE A 21 -4.02 8.36 -1.89
N ALA A 22 -5.00 8.71 -2.71
CA ALA A 22 -4.79 9.43 -3.97
C ALA A 22 -4.37 10.91 -3.81
N LYS A 23 -4.00 11.38 -2.63
CA LYS A 23 -3.75 12.81 -2.39
C LYS A 23 -2.28 13.18 -2.12
N ASP A 24 -1.44 12.21 -1.77
CA ASP A 24 0.02 12.40 -1.76
C ASP A 24 0.65 11.38 -2.70
N ALA A 25 1.62 11.80 -3.47
CA ALA A 25 2.19 11.05 -4.62
C ALA A 25 2.81 9.68 -4.30
N ALA A 26 2.82 9.28 -3.05
CA ALA A 26 3.10 7.92 -2.56
C ALA A 26 2.48 7.77 -1.17
N GLY A 27 1.57 6.81 -1.00
CA GLY A 27 0.99 6.47 0.31
C GLY A 27 2.04 5.92 1.28
N PRO A 28 1.71 5.82 2.59
CA PRO A 28 2.65 5.30 3.57
C PRO A 28 2.90 3.80 3.37
N ALA A 29 4.17 3.39 3.40
CA ALA A 29 4.55 1.99 3.54
C ALA A 29 4.25 1.48 4.95
N ILE A 30 4.39 2.37 5.95
CA ILE A 30 4.00 2.14 7.33
C ILE A 30 3.14 3.29 7.82
N LEU A 31 1.97 2.96 8.41
CA LEU A 31 1.12 3.91 9.10
C LEU A 31 0.73 3.38 10.48
N SER A 32 1.02 4.16 11.52
CA SER A 32 0.44 3.98 12.84
C SER A 32 -0.66 5.03 13.06
N ALA A 33 -1.92 4.62 12.92
CA ALA A 33 -3.11 5.48 12.89
C ALA A 33 -3.87 5.51 14.24
N ALA A 34 -3.19 5.36 15.35
CA ALA A 34 -3.83 5.38 16.67
C ALA A 34 -4.45 6.76 16.97
N PRO A 35 -5.64 6.82 17.58
CA PRO A 35 -6.31 8.09 17.87
C PRO A 35 -5.55 8.90 18.94
N GLY A 36 -5.77 10.21 18.95
CA GLY A 36 -5.29 11.11 20.00
C GLY A 36 -3.78 11.22 20.12
N HIS A 37 -3.05 11.22 19.01
CA HIS A 37 -1.57 11.20 18.98
C HIS A 37 -0.93 9.94 19.62
N GLY A 38 -1.69 8.85 19.71
CA GLY A 38 -1.21 7.58 20.27
C GLY A 38 -0.43 6.70 19.31
N GLY A 39 -0.22 7.14 18.07
CA GLY A 39 0.54 6.39 17.08
C GLY A 39 2.01 6.23 17.46
N ALA A 40 2.55 5.02 17.23
CA ALA A 40 3.96 4.73 17.45
C ALA A 40 4.50 3.78 16.37
N VAL A 41 5.70 4.03 15.90
CA VAL A 41 6.44 3.13 15.02
C VAL A 41 7.79 2.83 15.66
N THR A 42 8.10 1.56 15.82
CA THR A 42 9.42 1.11 16.30
C THR A 42 10.08 0.29 15.19
N CYS A 43 11.29 0.69 14.81
CA CYS A 43 12.07 0.02 13.79
C CYS A 43 13.46 -0.28 14.35
N THR A 44 13.80 -1.57 14.47
CA THR A 44 15.06 -2.06 15.00
C THR A 44 15.70 -3.03 14.01
N ASP A 45 16.98 -2.80 13.70
CA ASP A 45 17.77 -3.66 12.80
C ASP A 45 17.04 -3.99 11.47
N SER A 46 16.30 -3.03 10.93
CA SER A 46 15.35 -3.27 9.83
C SER A 46 15.55 -2.29 8.68
N THR A 47 15.03 -2.65 7.51
CA THR A 47 15.02 -1.77 6.32
C THR A 47 13.59 -1.53 5.88
N ILE A 48 13.22 -0.26 5.66
CA ILE A 48 11.93 0.15 5.14
C ILE A 48 12.15 0.91 3.84
N ILE A 49 11.63 0.36 2.75
CA ILE A 49 11.59 1.03 1.45
C ILE A 49 10.18 1.64 1.29
N GLY A 50 10.08 2.95 1.49
CA GLY A 50 8.84 3.73 1.46
C GLY A 50 8.71 4.69 2.62
N ASN A 51 7.57 5.39 2.70
CA ASN A 51 7.30 6.41 3.72
C ASN A 51 6.84 5.78 5.04
N VAL A 52 7.19 6.43 6.14
CA VAL A 52 6.77 6.03 7.50
C VAL A 52 5.99 7.16 8.14
N ASP A 53 4.73 6.89 8.42
CA ASP A 53 3.78 7.86 8.92
C ASP A 53 3.21 7.46 10.29
N SER A 54 2.96 8.44 11.16
CA SER A 54 2.36 8.21 12.47
C SER A 54 1.44 9.37 12.86
N THR A 55 0.34 9.07 13.54
CA THR A 55 -0.48 10.08 14.23
C THR A 55 0.18 10.59 15.50
N GLY A 56 1.20 9.91 16.00
CA GLY A 56 1.97 10.31 17.18
C GLY A 56 2.82 11.53 16.97
N LEU A 57 3.52 11.95 18.02
CA LEU A 57 4.53 12.99 17.92
C LEU A 57 5.81 12.45 17.25
N PRO A 58 6.72 13.29 16.75
CA PRO A 58 7.96 12.82 16.10
C PRO A 58 8.76 11.82 16.93
N ALA A 59 8.81 11.99 18.25
CA ALA A 59 9.48 11.06 19.17
C ALA A 59 8.82 9.66 19.28
N SER A 60 7.61 9.47 18.75
CA SER A 60 6.95 8.17 18.71
C SER A 60 7.45 7.27 17.57
N ILE A 61 8.27 7.80 16.68
CA ILE A 61 8.95 7.02 15.64
C ILE A 61 10.38 6.76 16.13
N VAL A 62 10.59 5.55 16.66
CA VAL A 62 11.87 5.11 17.22
C VAL A 62 12.62 4.28 16.19
N GLN A 63 13.86 4.68 15.90
CA GLN A 63 14.73 4.01 14.94
C GLN A 63 16.03 3.59 15.65
N THR A 64 16.34 2.30 15.62
CA THR A 64 17.60 1.73 16.13
C THR A 64 18.19 0.83 15.04
N SER A 65 19.33 1.22 14.48
CA SER A 65 19.92 0.51 13.32
C SER A 65 18.92 0.28 12.20
N CYS A 66 18.06 1.27 11.92
CA CYS A 66 16.98 1.19 10.95
C CYS A 66 17.26 2.10 9.76
N THR A 67 17.02 1.62 8.55
CA THR A 67 17.11 2.40 7.31
C THR A 67 15.71 2.62 6.74
N ILE A 68 15.35 3.89 6.53
CA ILE A 68 14.09 4.29 5.88
C ILE A 68 14.45 5.06 4.61
N SER A 69 13.99 4.59 3.44
CA SER A 69 14.31 5.24 2.16
C SER A 69 13.40 6.41 1.83
N GLY A 70 12.20 6.44 2.40
CA GLY A 70 11.18 7.46 2.17
C GLY A 70 11.17 8.57 3.22
N SER A 71 10.11 9.35 3.22
CA SER A 71 9.86 10.39 4.23
C SER A 71 9.39 9.78 5.55
N VAL A 72 9.66 10.50 6.64
CA VAL A 72 9.15 10.19 7.98
C VAL A 72 8.27 11.37 8.42
N LEU A 73 6.98 11.12 8.62
CA LEU A 73 6.01 12.16 8.95
C LEU A 73 5.24 11.83 10.24
N ALA A 74 5.40 12.67 11.25
CA ALA A 74 4.66 12.60 12.50
C ALA A 74 4.52 14.01 13.13
N PRO A 75 3.31 14.45 13.48
CA PRO A 75 2.05 13.79 13.19
C PRO A 75 1.62 13.94 11.71
N VAL A 76 0.94 12.92 11.19
CA VAL A 76 0.28 13.00 9.87
C VAL A 76 -0.95 13.88 9.93
N SER A 77 -1.41 14.33 8.76
CA SER A 77 -2.67 15.08 8.65
C SER A 77 -3.88 14.23 9.05
N THR A 78 -4.94 14.88 9.52
CA THR A 78 -6.21 14.22 9.83
C THR A 78 -6.84 13.57 8.60
N GLY A 79 -6.52 14.03 7.39
CA GLY A 79 -6.95 13.44 6.13
C GLY A 79 -6.45 12.01 5.98
N VAL A 80 -5.17 11.74 6.24
CA VAL A 80 -4.59 10.39 6.18
C VAL A 80 -5.30 9.43 7.14
N LEU A 81 -5.61 9.88 8.36
CA LEU A 81 -6.35 9.07 9.33
C LEU A 81 -7.79 8.79 8.86
N THR A 82 -8.45 9.77 8.27
CA THR A 82 -9.81 9.62 7.74
C THR A 82 -9.81 8.61 6.57
N ASP A 83 -8.86 8.73 5.66
CA ASP A 83 -8.73 7.84 4.51
C ASP A 83 -8.45 6.40 4.94
N PHE A 84 -7.54 6.21 5.91
CA PHE A 84 -7.26 4.90 6.49
C PHE A 84 -8.51 4.28 7.14
N ASN A 85 -9.24 5.02 7.97
CA ASN A 85 -10.44 4.52 8.62
C ASN A 85 -11.54 4.17 7.61
N SER A 86 -11.74 5.02 6.60
CA SER A 86 -12.72 4.76 5.53
C SER A 86 -12.37 3.51 4.74
N ALA A 87 -11.09 3.29 4.43
CA ALA A 87 -10.63 2.07 3.76
C ALA A 87 -10.82 0.83 4.65
N TYR A 88 -10.42 0.92 5.92
CA TYR A 88 -10.57 -0.17 6.88
C TYR A 88 -12.04 -0.61 7.02
N ASP A 89 -12.95 0.35 7.19
CA ASP A 89 -14.38 0.10 7.37
C ASP A 89 -15.03 -0.44 6.08
N SER A 90 -14.62 0.04 4.91
CA SER A 90 -15.07 -0.47 3.61
C SER A 90 -14.65 -1.92 3.38
N LEU A 91 -13.41 -2.26 3.72
CA LEU A 91 -12.92 -3.64 3.63
C LEU A 91 -13.67 -4.57 4.57
N ALA A 92 -14.02 -4.10 5.78
CA ALA A 92 -14.82 -4.86 6.74
C ALA A 92 -16.19 -5.26 6.18
N LEU A 93 -16.81 -4.39 5.37
CA LEU A 93 -18.14 -4.60 4.80
C LEU A 93 -18.14 -5.45 3.51
N THR A 94 -16.96 -5.72 2.92
CA THR A 94 -16.88 -6.51 1.68
C THR A 94 -17.37 -7.95 1.93
N PRO A 95 -18.32 -8.48 1.12
CA PRO A 95 -18.79 -9.85 1.26
C PRO A 95 -17.67 -10.86 1.04
N CYS A 96 -17.75 -11.99 1.72
CA CYS A 96 -16.84 -13.12 1.54
C CYS A 96 -17.27 -14.00 0.39
N ASP A 97 -16.33 -14.38 -0.49
CA ASP A 97 -16.56 -15.40 -1.50
C ASP A 97 -16.40 -16.81 -0.90
N GLN A 98 -15.40 -16.98 -0.01
CA GLN A 98 -15.08 -18.25 0.61
C GLN A 98 -14.62 -18.06 2.06
N VAL A 99 -15.09 -18.95 2.94
CA VAL A 99 -14.58 -19.05 4.32
C VAL A 99 -13.41 -20.04 4.32
N GLN A 100 -12.29 -19.60 4.88
CA GLN A 100 -11.06 -20.36 4.99
C GLN A 100 -10.87 -20.89 6.40
N THR A 101 -10.22 -22.01 6.49
CA THR A 101 -9.77 -22.63 7.75
C THR A 101 -8.36 -23.17 7.60
N GLY A 102 -7.70 -23.44 8.70
CA GLY A 102 -6.33 -24.00 8.69
C GLY A 102 -5.26 -22.96 8.39
N THR A 103 -4.10 -23.46 8.03
CA THR A 103 -2.86 -22.65 7.93
C THR A 103 -2.56 -22.11 6.54
N LEU A 104 -3.34 -22.46 5.55
CA LEU A 104 -3.13 -22.22 4.11
C LEU A 104 -1.82 -22.82 3.54
N ALA A 105 -1.16 -23.72 4.27
CA ALA A 105 0.06 -24.38 3.80
C ALA A 105 -0.22 -25.25 2.58
N GLY A 106 0.50 -25.01 1.47
CA GLY A 106 0.32 -25.71 0.20
C GLY A 106 -0.94 -25.35 -0.58
N VAL A 107 -1.69 -24.34 -0.14
CA VAL A 107 -2.91 -23.90 -0.82
C VAL A 107 -2.56 -22.99 -2.00
N THR A 108 -3.32 -23.10 -3.09
CA THR A 108 -3.28 -22.17 -4.23
C THR A 108 -4.62 -21.51 -4.38
N LEU A 109 -4.65 -20.16 -4.38
CA LEU A 109 -5.87 -19.37 -4.44
C LEU A 109 -5.90 -18.47 -5.68
N SER A 110 -7.03 -18.46 -6.38
CA SER A 110 -7.34 -17.51 -7.45
C SER A 110 -7.73 -16.13 -6.87
N PRO A 111 -7.81 -15.05 -7.66
CA PRO A 111 -8.37 -13.78 -7.20
C PRO A 111 -9.74 -13.95 -6.55
N GLY A 112 -10.01 -13.24 -5.44
CA GLY A 112 -11.25 -13.35 -4.69
C GLY A 112 -11.16 -12.82 -3.25
N VAL A 113 -12.25 -12.99 -2.50
CA VAL A 113 -12.39 -12.56 -1.09
C VAL A 113 -12.45 -13.78 -0.17
N TYR A 114 -11.46 -13.94 0.67
CA TYR A 114 -11.25 -15.08 1.56
C TYR A 114 -11.38 -14.66 3.01
N CYS A 115 -12.25 -15.31 3.77
CA CYS A 115 -12.56 -14.90 5.14
C CYS A 115 -12.20 -15.98 6.15
N PHE A 116 -11.66 -15.55 7.26
CA PHE A 116 -11.54 -16.34 8.49
C PHE A 116 -12.47 -15.73 9.53
N ASP A 117 -13.40 -16.51 10.04
CA ASP A 117 -14.39 -16.04 11.03
C ASP A 117 -13.75 -15.67 12.37
N ALA A 118 -12.68 -16.33 12.72
CA ALA A 118 -11.89 -16.10 13.93
C ALA A 118 -10.43 -15.75 13.58
N ALA A 119 -9.52 -15.92 14.53
CA ALA A 119 -8.10 -15.75 14.32
C ALA A 119 -7.56 -16.72 13.26
N ALA A 120 -6.59 -16.25 12.48
CA ALA A 120 -5.89 -17.07 11.49
C ALA A 120 -4.42 -17.26 11.89
N THR A 121 -3.98 -18.52 11.89
CA THR A 121 -2.57 -18.87 12.07
C THR A 121 -2.04 -19.47 10.78
N LEU A 122 -1.11 -18.78 10.15
CA LEU A 122 -0.58 -19.13 8.84
C LEU A 122 0.82 -19.73 8.96
N THR A 123 1.08 -20.81 8.24
CA THR A 123 2.39 -21.46 8.15
C THR A 123 2.60 -22.02 6.75
N GLY A 124 3.84 -22.31 6.39
CA GLY A 124 4.18 -22.90 5.09
C GLY A 124 3.96 -21.96 3.91
N LEU A 125 3.70 -22.52 2.73
CA LEU A 125 3.60 -21.77 1.48
C LEU A 125 2.14 -21.61 1.03
N LEU A 126 1.72 -20.35 0.82
CA LEU A 126 0.49 -19.97 0.10
C LEU A 126 0.86 -19.47 -1.29
N THR A 127 0.24 -20.03 -2.33
CA THR A 127 0.39 -19.54 -3.71
C THR A 127 -0.84 -18.75 -4.14
N LEU A 128 -0.64 -17.52 -4.60
CA LEU A 128 -1.68 -16.68 -5.19
C LEU A 128 -1.53 -16.71 -6.72
N ASN A 129 -2.51 -17.32 -7.39
CA ASN A 129 -2.45 -17.62 -8.80
C ASN A 129 -3.46 -16.80 -9.59
N GLY A 130 -3.00 -15.83 -10.36
CA GLY A 130 -3.87 -14.98 -11.19
C GLY A 130 -3.09 -13.95 -12.00
N PRO A 131 -3.79 -13.26 -12.90
CA PRO A 131 -3.19 -12.25 -13.78
C PRO A 131 -2.71 -11.02 -13.01
N SER A 132 -1.97 -10.14 -13.65
CA SER A 132 -1.41 -8.92 -13.05
C SER A 132 -2.44 -7.95 -12.49
N ASN A 133 -3.68 -8.00 -12.97
CA ASN A 133 -4.81 -7.23 -12.44
C ASN A 133 -5.70 -8.04 -11.48
N GLY A 134 -5.32 -9.27 -11.13
CA GLY A 134 -6.03 -10.08 -10.13
C GLY A 134 -5.89 -9.47 -8.74
N THR A 135 -6.95 -9.49 -7.95
CA THR A 135 -6.99 -8.96 -6.59
C THR A 135 -7.37 -10.03 -5.59
N TRP A 136 -6.72 -10.04 -4.44
CA TRP A 136 -7.01 -10.94 -3.33
C TRP A 136 -7.29 -10.11 -2.07
N LEU A 137 -8.42 -10.37 -1.44
CA LEU A 137 -8.74 -9.81 -0.14
C LEU A 137 -8.86 -10.93 0.88
N PHE A 138 -8.04 -10.90 1.91
CA PHE A 138 -8.16 -11.77 3.07
C PHE A 138 -8.76 -10.98 4.23
N LYS A 139 -9.78 -11.54 4.88
CA LYS A 139 -10.43 -10.93 6.04
C LYS A 139 -10.32 -11.87 7.24
N VAL A 140 -9.69 -11.39 8.31
CA VAL A 140 -9.44 -12.19 9.52
C VAL A 140 -10.24 -11.64 10.70
N GLY A 141 -11.06 -12.48 11.34
CA GLY A 141 -11.91 -12.09 12.45
C GLY A 141 -13.25 -11.49 12.01
N THR A 142 -13.87 -12.03 10.96
CA THR A 142 -15.15 -11.51 10.43
C THR A 142 -16.31 -11.65 11.40
N SER A 143 -16.22 -12.50 12.42
CA SER A 143 -17.16 -12.56 13.53
C SER A 143 -16.98 -11.46 14.59
N GLY A 144 -16.06 -10.50 14.34
CA GLY A 144 -15.83 -9.32 15.19
C GLY A 144 -14.50 -9.34 15.94
N THR A 145 -13.87 -10.48 16.11
CA THR A 145 -12.57 -10.61 16.77
C THR A 145 -11.69 -11.63 16.06
N GLY A 146 -10.41 -11.34 15.87
CA GLY A 146 -9.46 -12.28 15.29
C GLY A 146 -8.15 -11.60 14.93
N ALA A 147 -7.05 -12.20 15.36
CA ALA A 147 -5.71 -11.79 15.05
C ALA A 147 -5.14 -12.65 13.90
N LEU A 148 -4.24 -12.08 13.13
CA LEU A 148 -3.47 -12.77 12.11
C LEU A 148 -2.09 -13.09 12.68
N THR A 149 -1.70 -14.37 12.64
CA THR A 149 -0.35 -14.80 13.04
C THR A 149 0.29 -15.58 11.90
N GLY A 150 1.43 -15.15 11.39
CA GLY A 150 2.26 -15.86 10.44
C GLY A 150 3.58 -16.29 11.08
N THR A 151 3.91 -17.57 11.04
CA THR A 151 5.18 -18.08 11.54
C THR A 151 5.81 -19.00 10.49
N ASN A 152 7.01 -18.66 10.04
CA ASN A 152 7.65 -19.34 8.92
C ASN A 152 6.68 -19.47 7.72
N PHE A 153 5.87 -18.45 7.51
CA PHE A 153 4.86 -18.37 6.47
C PHE A 153 5.46 -17.72 5.24
N SER A 154 5.23 -18.29 4.09
CA SER A 154 5.69 -17.73 2.83
C SER A 154 4.55 -17.60 1.83
N MET A 155 4.54 -16.52 1.08
CA MET A 155 3.60 -16.30 -0.01
C MET A 155 4.34 -16.23 -1.34
N ALA A 156 3.75 -16.75 -2.39
CA ALA A 156 4.26 -16.67 -3.75
C ALA A 156 3.16 -16.21 -4.71
N MET A 157 3.53 -15.38 -5.68
CA MET A 157 2.66 -14.99 -6.79
C MET A 157 2.93 -15.88 -8.00
N ALA A 158 1.87 -16.25 -8.72
CA ALA A 158 1.93 -16.99 -9.97
C ALA A 158 1.11 -16.30 -11.07
N ASN A 159 1.46 -16.56 -12.34
CA ASN A 159 0.77 -16.07 -13.53
C ASN A 159 0.63 -14.53 -13.63
N GLY A 160 1.62 -13.81 -13.09
CA GLY A 160 1.73 -12.35 -13.23
C GLY A 160 1.06 -11.54 -12.12
N GLY A 161 0.42 -12.18 -11.13
CA GLY A 161 -0.10 -11.48 -9.95
C GLY A 161 0.99 -10.65 -9.23
N THR A 162 0.60 -9.61 -8.52
CA THR A 162 1.51 -8.70 -7.80
C THR A 162 1.17 -8.60 -6.33
N ALA A 163 2.17 -8.44 -5.46
CA ALA A 163 1.98 -8.30 -4.02
C ALA A 163 1.05 -7.11 -3.67
N CYS A 164 1.12 -6.03 -4.43
CA CYS A 164 0.32 -4.83 -4.18
C CYS A 164 -1.18 -4.97 -4.50
N ASN A 165 -1.57 -6.06 -5.15
CA ASN A 165 -2.97 -6.40 -5.36
C ASN A 165 -3.52 -7.35 -4.27
N VAL A 166 -2.74 -7.61 -3.23
CA VAL A 166 -3.16 -8.43 -2.08
C VAL A 166 -3.45 -7.51 -0.91
N THR A 167 -4.61 -7.67 -0.30
CA THR A 167 -5.05 -6.90 0.88
C THR A 167 -5.44 -7.84 2.00
N TRP A 168 -5.01 -7.54 3.21
CA TRP A 168 -5.37 -8.22 4.44
C TRP A 168 -6.10 -7.25 5.37
N TRP A 169 -7.38 -7.48 5.58
CA TRP A 169 -8.12 -6.83 6.64
C TRP A 169 -8.09 -7.71 7.89
N VAL A 170 -7.66 -7.17 9.00
CA VAL A 170 -7.53 -7.91 10.27
C VAL A 170 -8.27 -7.18 11.36
N ALA A 171 -9.25 -7.83 12.01
CA ALA A 171 -10.06 -7.22 13.05
C ALA A 171 -9.23 -6.76 14.26
N GLN A 172 -8.16 -7.48 14.57
CA GLN A 172 -7.26 -7.20 15.70
C GLN A 172 -5.80 -7.01 15.23
N ALA A 173 -4.84 -7.59 15.96
CA ALA A 173 -3.42 -7.48 15.66
C ALA A 173 -2.98 -8.41 14.52
N ALA A 174 -1.89 -8.04 13.86
CA ALA A 174 -1.17 -8.90 12.94
C ALA A 174 0.28 -9.10 13.42
N THR A 175 0.73 -10.36 13.48
CA THR A 175 2.09 -10.69 13.90
C THR A 175 2.72 -11.63 12.88
N MET A 176 3.84 -11.21 12.30
CA MET A 176 4.65 -12.01 11.38
C MET A 176 5.99 -12.33 12.03
N THR A 177 6.40 -13.58 11.97
CA THR A 177 7.69 -14.04 12.49
C THR A 177 8.38 -14.89 11.44
N THR A 178 9.56 -14.47 11.03
CA THR A 178 10.40 -15.16 10.04
C THR A 178 9.62 -15.54 8.77
N SER A 179 8.78 -14.58 8.30
CA SER A 179 7.83 -14.81 7.21
C SER A 179 8.21 -14.03 5.95
N ASN A 180 7.83 -14.54 4.78
CA ASN A 180 7.89 -13.81 3.52
C ASN A 180 6.46 -13.43 3.15
N PHE A 181 6.05 -12.26 3.56
CA PHE A 181 4.67 -11.80 3.48
C PHE A 181 4.42 -10.92 2.26
N LEU A 182 3.28 -11.10 1.61
CA LEU A 182 2.84 -10.29 0.47
C LEU A 182 1.49 -9.63 0.76
N GLY A 183 1.39 -8.34 0.46
CA GLY A 183 0.15 -7.59 0.53
C GLY A 183 0.11 -6.51 1.59
N THR A 184 -0.86 -5.63 1.47
CA THR A 184 -1.11 -4.56 2.45
C THR A 184 -1.96 -5.08 3.60
N ILE A 185 -1.50 -4.90 4.83
CA ILE A 185 -2.27 -5.19 6.04
C ILE A 185 -2.97 -3.93 6.53
N TYR A 186 -4.28 -4.01 6.72
CA TYR A 186 -5.10 -3.08 7.50
C TYR A 186 -5.46 -3.75 8.83
N ALA A 187 -4.79 -3.41 9.90
CA ALA A 187 -4.99 -4.01 11.21
C ALA A 187 -5.82 -3.13 12.14
N GLY A 188 -6.79 -3.71 12.83
CA GLY A 188 -7.60 -3.05 13.86
C GLY A 188 -6.86 -2.80 15.17
N ALA A 189 -5.68 -3.38 15.34
CA ALA A 189 -4.76 -3.16 16.46
C ALA A 189 -3.32 -3.03 15.95
N ALA A 190 -2.32 -3.51 16.68
CA ALA A 190 -0.91 -3.38 16.31
C ALA A 190 -0.49 -4.35 15.19
N ILE A 191 0.56 -3.97 14.46
CA ILE A 191 1.31 -4.87 13.57
C ILE A 191 2.70 -5.07 14.15
N THR A 192 3.13 -6.33 14.23
CA THR A 192 4.50 -6.71 14.63
C THR A 192 5.10 -7.61 13.56
N ASP A 193 6.26 -7.25 13.04
CA ASP A 193 7.01 -8.05 12.08
C ASP A 193 8.42 -8.29 12.60
N THR A 194 8.79 -9.57 12.74
CA THR A 194 10.08 -9.99 13.28
C THR A 194 10.78 -10.93 12.31
N GLY A 195 11.78 -10.42 11.62
CA GLY A 195 12.55 -11.14 10.62
C GLY A 195 11.76 -11.45 9.34
N GLY A 196 12.49 -11.72 8.27
CA GLY A 196 11.90 -12.04 6.98
C GLY A 196 11.67 -10.82 6.09
N THR A 197 10.77 -10.98 5.12
CA THR A 197 10.46 -9.93 4.13
C THR A 197 8.97 -9.64 4.11
N PHE A 198 8.63 -8.37 3.92
CA PHE A 198 7.27 -7.88 3.82
C PHE A 198 7.16 -7.00 2.57
N SER A 199 6.46 -7.48 1.55
CA SER A 199 6.18 -6.71 0.33
C SER A 199 4.73 -6.23 0.33
N GLY A 200 4.52 -4.97 0.69
CA GLY A 200 3.20 -4.37 0.91
C GLY A 200 3.27 -3.25 1.94
N ASN A 201 2.14 -2.75 2.38
CA ASN A 201 2.07 -1.69 3.37
C ASN A 201 1.56 -2.23 4.73
N ALA A 202 2.14 -1.77 5.82
CA ALA A 202 1.74 -2.12 7.19
C ALA A 202 0.98 -0.94 7.83
N LEU A 203 -0.34 -1.01 7.82
CA LEU A 203 -1.25 0.06 8.24
C LEU A 203 -2.07 -0.40 9.45
N ALA A 204 -1.91 0.25 10.61
CA ALA A 204 -2.45 -0.22 11.88
C ALA A 204 -3.21 0.88 12.65
N LYS A 205 -4.31 0.52 13.31
CA LYS A 205 -5.00 1.40 14.29
C LYS A 205 -4.23 1.59 15.60
N ALA A 206 -3.08 0.93 15.76
CA ALA A 206 -2.20 1.07 16.91
C ALA A 206 -0.74 1.11 16.45
N ALA A 207 0.20 0.63 17.26
CA ALA A 207 1.63 0.65 16.94
C ALA A 207 2.00 -0.28 15.77
N VAL A 208 3.07 0.07 15.06
CA VAL A 208 3.75 -0.80 14.11
C VAL A 208 5.19 -1.03 14.60
N THR A 209 5.59 -2.29 14.74
CA THR A 209 6.92 -2.67 15.21
C THR A 209 7.59 -3.59 14.19
N LEU A 210 8.79 -3.23 13.75
CA LEU A 210 9.65 -4.04 12.91
C LEU A 210 10.95 -4.35 13.65
N THR A 211 11.38 -5.61 13.62
CA THR A 211 12.65 -6.06 14.21
C THR A 211 13.32 -7.06 13.27
N GLY A 212 14.49 -6.72 12.75
CA GLY A 212 15.23 -7.58 11.83
C GLY A 212 14.52 -7.89 10.53
N ALA A 213 13.57 -7.05 10.12
CA ALA A 213 12.70 -7.26 8.96
C ALA A 213 13.06 -6.34 7.79
N SER A 214 12.70 -6.75 6.57
CA SER A 214 12.81 -5.91 5.38
C SER A 214 11.43 -5.66 4.79
N LEU A 215 10.93 -4.43 4.88
CA LEU A 215 9.64 -4.03 4.34
C LEU A 215 9.80 -3.19 3.07
N THR A 216 9.11 -3.57 2.01
CA THR A 216 9.02 -2.80 0.76
C THR A 216 7.56 -2.40 0.53
N GLY A 217 7.26 -1.12 0.66
CA GLY A 217 5.91 -0.58 0.44
C GLY A 217 5.47 -0.66 -1.02
N CYS A 218 4.18 -0.75 -1.24
CA CYS A 218 3.61 -0.84 -2.59
C CYS A 218 3.85 0.43 -3.42
N ASP A 219 3.82 1.59 -2.79
CA ASP A 219 4.04 2.88 -3.45
C ASP A 219 5.52 3.28 -3.49
N SER A 220 6.40 2.46 -2.91
CA SER A 220 7.85 2.66 -2.93
C SER A 220 8.48 2.46 -4.31
N GLY A 221 7.78 1.81 -5.23
CA GLY A 221 8.15 1.79 -6.65
C GLY A 221 8.05 3.16 -7.33
N GLY A 222 7.41 4.13 -6.67
CA GLY A 222 7.39 5.53 -7.06
C GLY A 222 8.57 6.36 -6.58
N ALA A 223 9.49 5.80 -5.78
CA ALA A 223 10.85 6.29 -5.74
C ALA A 223 11.72 5.69 -6.87
N THR A 224 11.14 5.32 -8.00
CA THR A 224 11.87 5.59 -9.23
C THR A 224 12.24 7.06 -9.09
N ALA A 225 13.52 7.32 -8.87
CA ALA A 225 14.13 8.62 -9.07
C ALA A 225 13.29 9.31 -10.11
N LYS A 226 12.61 10.40 -9.76
CA LYS A 226 11.70 11.19 -10.60
C LYS A 226 12.08 10.84 -12.02
N GLN A 227 11.24 10.09 -12.70
CA GLN A 227 11.54 9.67 -14.07
C GLN A 227 11.84 11.01 -14.70
N GLY A 228 13.13 11.30 -14.88
CA GLY A 228 13.59 12.67 -14.88
C GLY A 228 12.76 13.35 -15.92
N CYS A 229 11.88 14.24 -15.46
CA CYS A 229 11.06 14.97 -16.40
C CYS A 229 12.06 15.41 -17.43
N ASN A 230 12.04 14.80 -18.59
CA ASN A 230 13.03 15.10 -19.60
C ASN A 230 12.91 16.61 -19.79
N GLN A 231 14.00 17.31 -19.67
CA GLN A 231 14.06 18.77 -19.84
C GLN A 231 13.73 19.16 -21.29
N GLY A 232 12.76 18.43 -21.87
CA GLY A 232 12.22 18.68 -23.18
C GLY A 232 11.00 19.59 -23.12
N VAL A 233 10.68 20.19 -24.22
CA VAL A 233 9.48 20.99 -24.40
C VAL A 233 8.29 20.03 -24.48
N GLY A 234 7.30 20.24 -23.62
CA GLY A 234 5.99 19.65 -23.76
C GLY A 234 5.87 18.19 -23.37
N ASN A 235 5.52 17.94 -22.11
CA ASN A 235 5.14 16.62 -21.66
C ASN A 235 3.62 16.37 -21.74
N GLY A 236 2.82 17.30 -22.25
CA GLY A 236 1.36 17.17 -22.30
C GLY A 236 0.71 17.19 -20.92
N PRO A 237 -0.47 16.55 -20.73
CA PRO A 237 -1.18 16.53 -19.45
C PRO A 237 -0.49 15.62 -18.41
N GLU A 238 0.82 15.56 -18.37
CA GLU A 238 1.60 14.78 -17.42
C GLU A 238 1.76 15.55 -16.12
N ALA A 239 1.74 14.79 -15.01
CA ALA A 239 1.88 15.35 -13.65
C ALA A 239 3.28 15.91 -13.34
N CYS A 240 4.16 16.01 -14.32
CA CYS A 240 5.55 16.33 -14.17
C CYS A 240 5.92 17.58 -14.99
N ASP A 241 6.25 18.67 -14.30
CA ASP A 241 6.74 19.89 -14.96
C ASP A 241 8.11 19.66 -15.61
N PRO A 242 8.29 19.94 -16.89
CA PRO A 242 9.52 19.70 -17.63
C PRO A 242 10.69 20.60 -17.26
N GLY A 243 10.79 21.07 -16.05
CA GLY A 243 11.94 21.84 -15.57
C GLY A 243 11.96 23.29 -16.09
N ASN A 244 13.13 23.80 -16.40
CA ASN A 244 13.36 25.23 -16.65
C ASN A 244 12.62 25.87 -17.84
N SER A 245 11.89 25.13 -18.65
CA SER A 245 11.19 25.70 -19.81
C SER A 245 10.04 26.65 -19.43
N ASN A 246 9.48 26.46 -18.21
CA ASN A 246 8.34 27.25 -17.72
C ASN A 246 8.67 28.23 -16.59
N GLN A 247 9.93 28.37 -16.20
CA GLN A 247 10.29 29.24 -15.06
C GLN A 247 9.90 30.69 -15.30
N GLY A 248 8.75 31.04 -14.73
CA GLY A 248 8.26 32.43 -14.68
C GLY A 248 7.72 32.99 -16.00
N ASN A 249 7.56 32.18 -17.05
CA ASN A 249 6.98 32.67 -18.29
C ASN A 249 6.17 31.57 -19.03
N PRO A 250 4.87 31.43 -18.71
CA PRO A 250 3.98 30.45 -19.34
C PRO A 250 3.87 30.61 -20.87
N LEU A 251 4.26 31.75 -21.41
CA LEU A 251 4.20 32.01 -22.84
C LEU A 251 5.32 31.28 -23.64
N ARG A 252 6.25 30.63 -22.97
CA ARG A 252 7.34 29.86 -23.57
C ARG A 252 7.12 28.36 -23.67
N SER A 253 6.06 27.85 -23.01
CA SER A 253 5.67 26.46 -23.09
C SER A 253 4.74 26.21 -24.28
N ASN A 254 5.02 25.20 -25.07
CA ASN A 254 4.11 24.79 -26.13
C ASN A 254 2.80 24.23 -25.62
N ASP A 255 2.82 23.63 -24.42
CA ASP A 255 1.66 22.95 -23.85
C ASP A 255 0.60 23.91 -23.37
N GLU A 256 1.02 25.02 -22.78
CA GLU A 256 0.12 26.05 -22.25
C GLU A 256 -0.60 26.86 -23.34
N ARG A 257 -0.15 26.71 -24.60
CA ARG A 257 -0.77 27.36 -25.75
C ARG A 257 -1.39 26.39 -26.75
N GLY A 258 -1.59 25.10 -26.35
CA GLY A 258 -2.11 24.10 -27.26
C GLY A 258 -1.10 23.61 -28.30
N GLY A 259 0.19 23.72 -28.03
CA GLY A 259 1.24 23.14 -28.84
C GLY A 259 1.20 21.61 -28.83
N VAL A 260 1.78 21.00 -29.86
CA VAL A 260 1.85 19.53 -29.96
C VAL A 260 3.02 19.04 -29.12
N PRO A 261 2.83 18.08 -28.19
CA PRO A 261 3.90 17.50 -27.40
C PRO A 261 5.05 16.99 -28.29
N GLY A 262 6.29 17.29 -27.90
CA GLY A 262 7.47 16.90 -28.67
C GLY A 262 7.83 17.84 -29.85
N ASN A 263 7.03 18.85 -30.11
CA ASN A 263 7.39 19.89 -31.09
C ASN A 263 7.93 21.13 -30.36
N PRO A 264 9.25 21.35 -30.37
CA PRO A 264 9.88 22.39 -29.57
C PRO A 264 9.61 23.82 -30.07
N GLY A 265 8.54 24.11 -30.74
CA GLY A 265 8.24 25.43 -31.24
C GLY A 265 9.45 26.22 -31.71
N ARG A 266 9.31 27.21 -32.52
CA ARG A 266 10.41 28.06 -32.91
C ARG A 266 11.04 28.75 -31.70
N LYS A 267 12.31 28.45 -31.39
CA LYS A 267 13.12 29.34 -30.55
C LYS A 267 12.95 30.76 -31.08
N GLY A 268 12.26 31.59 -30.32
CA GLY A 268 12.20 33.01 -30.58
C GLY A 268 13.60 33.63 -30.38
N GLY A 269 14.45 33.48 -31.34
CA GLY A 269 15.68 34.23 -31.47
C GLY A 269 15.39 35.44 -32.31
N ASN A 270 15.01 36.52 -31.69
CA ASN A 270 15.25 37.84 -32.26
C ASN A 270 16.65 38.29 -31.82
N LYS A 271 17.51 38.39 -32.75
CA LYS A 271 18.72 39.22 -32.66
C LYS A 271 18.29 40.69 -32.76
#